data_9e2afaac6fdd1defc32eaa2568e9ec43
#
_entry.id   9e2afaac6fdd1defc32eaa2568e9ec43
#
_cell.length_a   1.000
_cell.length_b   1.000
_cell.length_c   1.000
_cell.angle_alpha   90.00
_cell.angle_beta   90.00
_cell.angle_gamma   90.00
#
_symmetry.space_group_name_H-M   'P 1'
#
loop_
_entity.id
_entity.type
_entity.pdbx_description
1 polymer ?
#
loop_
_entity_poly.entity_id
_entity_poly.type
_entity_poly.pdbx_seq_one_letter_code
_entity_poly.pdbx_strand_id
1 'polypeptide(L)'
;AKAKEIGMKNTNFSNSSGIADPDNYSTVRDILKMSRYMIKNYPEYYSYFKETSFTWDRTGGDPIKQGNRNPLLYKNIGADGIKTGFLTVEQYSLASSIKMNDRRITAVGSGFKTKNSRSRESARILNWGLKKFDTIQVIKENEIFTSLNVWIGKKKKVGISSEESYYLTIPKRKKKIIKAVIEYSGPIVAPIK
;
A
#
# COMPACT_ATOMS: atom_id res chain seq x y z
N ALA A 1 14.31 -14.51 2.76
CA ALA A 1 13.50 -15.10 1.68
C ALA A 1 12.33 -14.18 1.30
N LYS A 2 11.34 -13.93 2.17
CA LYS A 2 10.09 -13.18 1.85
C LYS A 2 10.34 -11.75 1.33
N ALA A 3 11.30 -11.01 1.88
CA ALA A 3 11.63 -9.65 1.42
C ALA A 3 11.99 -9.61 -0.08
N LYS A 4 12.78 -10.58 -0.56
CA LYS A 4 13.14 -10.70 -1.99
C LYS A 4 11.92 -11.03 -2.84
N GLU A 5 11.05 -11.93 -2.38
CA GLU A 5 9.82 -12.35 -3.07
C GLU A 5 8.87 -11.17 -3.31
N ILE A 6 8.68 -10.30 -2.32
CA ILE A 6 7.84 -9.10 -2.45
C ILE A 6 8.54 -7.91 -3.10
N GLY A 7 9.77 -8.11 -3.59
CA GLY A 7 10.52 -7.13 -4.36
C GLY A 7 11.20 -6.02 -3.55
N MET A 8 11.57 -6.29 -2.29
CA MET A 8 12.38 -5.39 -1.46
C MET A 8 13.86 -5.50 -1.84
N LYS A 9 14.23 -4.83 -2.94
CA LYS A 9 15.56 -4.98 -3.56
C LYS A 9 16.69 -4.31 -2.79
N ASN A 10 16.36 -3.30 -1.97
CA ASN A 10 17.32 -2.50 -1.19
C ASN A 10 17.13 -2.70 0.32
N THR A 11 16.93 -3.96 0.71
CA THR A 11 16.66 -4.34 2.10
C THR A 11 17.44 -5.59 2.46
N ASN A 12 18.09 -5.54 3.60
CA ASN A 12 18.66 -6.69 4.28
C ASN A 12 18.23 -6.68 5.74
N PHE A 13 17.73 -7.81 6.22
CA PHE A 13 17.39 -8.02 7.62
C PHE A 13 18.41 -8.98 8.23
N SER A 14 19.28 -8.44 9.08
CA SER A 14 20.30 -9.21 9.80
C SER A 14 19.77 -9.83 11.10
N ASN A 15 18.74 -9.20 11.69
CA ASN A 15 18.11 -9.67 12.91
C ASN A 15 16.59 -9.46 12.90
N SER A 16 15.89 -10.17 13.77
CA SER A 16 14.42 -10.11 13.88
C SER A 16 13.91 -9.03 14.86
N SER A 17 14.79 -8.51 15.71
CA SER A 17 14.44 -7.56 16.77
C SER A 17 14.39 -6.10 16.31
N GLY A 18 15.08 -5.78 15.20
CA GLY A 18 15.27 -4.40 14.74
C GLY A 18 16.32 -3.63 15.54
N ILE A 19 17.16 -4.33 16.31
CA ILE A 19 18.32 -3.71 16.97
C ILE A 19 19.27 -3.20 15.90
N ALA A 20 19.89 -2.05 16.17
CA ALA A 20 20.83 -1.42 15.26
C ALA A 20 21.98 -2.35 14.90
N ASP A 21 22.19 -2.56 13.63
CA ASP A 21 23.20 -3.39 13.03
C ASP A 21 23.50 -2.83 11.64
N PRO A 22 24.79 -2.65 11.24
CA PRO A 22 25.15 -2.12 9.93
C PRO A 22 24.52 -2.88 8.76
N ASP A 23 24.33 -4.20 8.92
CA ASP A 23 23.73 -5.07 7.90
C ASP A 23 22.20 -5.11 7.95
N ASN A 24 21.57 -4.43 8.92
CA ASN A 24 20.13 -4.35 9.06
C ASN A 24 19.60 -3.03 8.49
N TYR A 25 19.36 -2.99 7.20
CA TYR A 25 18.93 -1.78 6.50
C TYR A 25 17.73 -2.00 5.58
N SER A 26 17.03 -0.92 5.31
CA SER A 26 15.91 -0.88 4.36
C SER A 26 15.75 0.53 3.79
N THR A 27 14.84 0.66 2.82
CA THR A 27 14.39 1.95 2.30
C THR A 27 12.93 2.18 2.60
N VAL A 28 12.50 3.45 2.64
CA VAL A 28 11.08 3.80 2.81
C VAL A 28 10.21 3.18 1.70
N ARG A 29 10.78 3.01 0.49
CA ARG A 29 10.09 2.34 -0.64
C ARG A 29 9.85 0.86 -0.37
N ASP A 30 10.84 0.17 0.17
CA ASP A 30 10.73 -1.26 0.45
C ASP A 30 9.84 -1.52 1.67
N ILE A 31 9.92 -0.69 2.70
CA ILE A 31 8.96 -0.72 3.83
C ILE A 31 7.53 -0.45 3.35
N LEU A 32 7.33 0.44 2.36
CA LEU A 32 6.02 0.65 1.75
C LEU A 32 5.51 -0.61 1.03
N LYS A 33 6.38 -1.32 0.28
CA LYS A 33 6.00 -2.59 -0.37
C LYS A 33 5.58 -3.64 0.66
N MET A 34 6.37 -3.81 1.72
CA MET A 34 6.04 -4.71 2.82
C MET A 34 4.71 -4.35 3.48
N SER A 35 4.49 -3.07 3.76
CA SER A 35 3.24 -2.56 4.35
C SER A 35 2.03 -2.89 3.46
N ARG A 36 2.13 -2.64 2.17
CA ARG A 36 1.07 -2.95 1.20
C ARG A 36 0.83 -4.45 1.07
N TYR A 37 1.89 -5.25 1.07
CA TYR A 37 1.80 -6.70 1.04
C TYR A 37 1.04 -7.23 2.26
N MET A 38 1.35 -6.74 3.45
CA MET A 38 0.67 -7.12 4.69
C MET A 38 -0.82 -6.72 4.67
N ILE A 39 -1.14 -5.50 4.26
CA ILE A 39 -2.52 -5.03 4.15
C ILE A 39 -3.34 -5.90 3.19
N LYS A 40 -2.75 -6.29 2.04
CA LYS A 40 -3.44 -7.05 1.00
C LYS A 40 -3.61 -8.53 1.35
N ASN A 41 -2.55 -9.16 1.87
CA ASN A 41 -2.49 -10.61 1.99
C ASN A 41 -2.77 -11.13 3.41
N TYR A 42 -2.73 -10.24 4.42
CA TYR A 42 -2.95 -10.58 5.82
C TYR A 42 -3.88 -9.58 6.51
N PRO A 43 -5.09 -9.31 5.97
CA PRO A 43 -5.99 -8.28 6.50
C PRO A 43 -6.44 -8.60 7.94
N GLU A 44 -6.56 -9.86 8.30
CA GLU A 44 -6.90 -10.32 9.64
C GLU A 44 -5.84 -9.85 10.65
N TYR A 45 -4.57 -10.19 10.42
CA TYR A 45 -3.46 -9.79 11.29
C TYR A 45 -3.19 -8.28 11.21
N TYR A 46 -3.47 -7.66 10.07
CA TYR A 46 -3.33 -6.21 9.92
C TYR A 46 -4.25 -5.45 10.90
N SER A 47 -5.38 -6.03 11.29
CA SER A 47 -6.32 -5.42 12.23
C SER A 47 -5.69 -5.07 13.59
N TYR A 48 -4.67 -5.79 14.02
CA TYR A 48 -3.96 -5.52 15.28
C TYR A 48 -3.20 -4.19 15.30
N PHE A 49 -2.82 -3.65 14.14
CA PHE A 49 -2.09 -2.38 14.08
C PHE A 49 -2.93 -1.16 14.46
N LYS A 50 -4.25 -1.27 14.45
CA LYS A 50 -5.16 -0.20 14.88
C LYS A 50 -5.42 -0.19 16.37
N GLU A 51 -5.08 -1.26 17.10
CA GLU A 51 -5.28 -1.35 18.53
C GLU A 51 -4.53 -0.21 19.24
N THR A 52 -5.23 0.52 20.11
CA THR A 52 -4.67 1.70 20.79
C THR A 52 -3.95 1.34 22.08
N SER A 53 -4.25 0.19 22.66
CA SER A 53 -3.56 -0.31 23.85
C SER A 53 -3.56 -1.84 23.87
N PHE A 54 -2.57 -2.39 24.56
CA PHE A 54 -2.44 -3.80 24.82
C PHE A 54 -2.01 -4.00 26.27
N THR A 55 -2.64 -4.94 26.95
CA THR A 55 -2.23 -5.36 28.28
C THR A 55 -1.55 -6.72 28.18
N TRP A 56 -0.29 -6.75 28.58
CA TRP A 56 0.45 -7.98 28.67
C TRP A 56 0.40 -8.50 30.10
N ASP A 57 -0.20 -9.66 30.24
CA ASP A 57 -0.26 -10.39 31.52
C ASP A 57 0.99 -11.25 31.62
N ARG A 58 2.04 -10.69 32.24
CA ARG A 58 3.32 -11.37 32.35
C ARG A 58 3.33 -12.34 33.53
N THR A 59 3.89 -13.52 33.30
CA THR A 59 4.08 -14.54 34.31
C THR A 59 4.92 -14.02 35.50
N GLY A 60 4.38 -14.05 36.69
CA GLY A 60 5.09 -13.68 37.94
C GLY A 60 5.24 -12.17 38.19
N GLY A 61 4.39 -11.33 37.62
CA GLY A 61 4.37 -9.90 37.92
C GLY A 61 3.06 -9.24 37.54
N ASP A 62 2.92 -7.95 37.87
CA ASP A 62 1.71 -7.18 37.56
C ASP A 62 1.55 -7.03 36.04
N PRO A 63 0.29 -7.02 35.54
CA PRO A 63 0.00 -6.75 34.12
C PRO A 63 0.57 -5.40 33.65
N ILE A 64 1.21 -5.40 32.49
CA ILE A 64 1.76 -4.17 31.89
C ILE A 64 0.86 -3.71 30.77
N LYS A 65 0.19 -2.57 30.97
CA LYS A 65 -0.58 -1.89 29.92
C LYS A 65 0.31 -0.96 29.10
N GLN A 66 0.32 -1.14 27.78
CA GLN A 66 1.08 -0.33 26.84
C GLN A 66 0.15 0.35 25.85
N GLY A 67 0.38 1.66 25.60
CA GLY A 67 -0.29 2.39 24.53
C GLY A 67 0.41 2.21 23.19
N ASN A 68 -0.35 2.24 22.10
CA ASN A 68 0.22 2.25 20.76
C ASN A 68 0.98 3.57 20.53
N ARG A 69 2.21 3.48 20.05
CA ARG A 69 3.08 4.64 19.81
C ARG A 69 2.79 5.37 18.49
N ASN A 70 1.86 4.86 17.67
CA ASN A 70 1.46 5.53 16.43
C ASN A 70 0.54 6.72 16.74
N PRO A 71 1.02 7.97 16.57
CA PRO A 71 0.25 9.15 16.95
C PRO A 71 -0.96 9.41 16.06
N LEU A 72 -1.04 8.77 14.89
CA LEU A 72 -2.12 9.01 13.93
C LEU A 72 -3.41 8.30 14.34
N LEU A 73 -3.32 7.21 15.12
CA LEU A 73 -4.48 6.49 15.63
C LEU A 73 -5.36 7.37 16.54
N TYR A 74 -4.76 8.39 17.16
CA TYR A 74 -5.44 9.31 18.09
C TYR A 74 -5.92 10.62 17.43
N LYS A 75 -5.80 10.73 16.06
CA LYS A 75 -6.13 11.98 15.34
C LYS A 75 -7.48 11.96 14.63
N ASN A 76 -8.23 10.88 14.72
CA ASN A 76 -9.53 10.73 14.05
C ASN A 76 -9.49 11.04 12.53
N ILE A 77 -8.45 10.56 11.84
CA ILE A 77 -8.24 10.75 10.39
C ILE A 77 -8.41 9.46 9.60
N GLY A 78 -9.03 8.43 10.18
CA GLY A 78 -9.16 7.12 9.57
C GLY A 78 -7.86 6.30 9.57
N ALA A 79 -6.92 6.60 10.47
CA ALA A 79 -5.68 5.84 10.62
C ALA A 79 -5.96 4.46 11.23
N ASP A 80 -5.35 3.42 10.62
CA ASP A 80 -5.51 2.03 11.05
C ASP A 80 -4.18 1.25 11.13
N GLY A 81 -3.07 1.97 11.14
CA GLY A 81 -1.74 1.39 11.26
C GLY A 81 -0.65 2.40 10.89
N ILE A 82 0.62 2.03 10.86
CA ILE A 82 1.17 0.67 10.92
C ILE A 82 2.18 0.58 12.07
N LYS A 83 3.41 1.14 11.88
CA LYS A 83 4.49 0.95 12.85
C LYS A 83 5.39 2.16 12.95
N THR A 84 5.71 2.54 14.17
CA THR A 84 6.73 3.55 14.48
C THR A 84 8.10 2.93 14.59
N GLY A 85 9.15 3.69 14.23
CA GLY A 85 10.53 3.37 14.47
C GLY A 85 11.27 4.54 15.12
N PHE A 86 12.36 4.22 15.80
CA PHE A 86 13.34 5.17 16.28
C PHE A 86 14.70 4.47 16.43
N LEU A 87 15.70 5.07 15.83
CA LEU A 87 17.11 4.79 16.08
C LEU A 87 17.83 6.14 16.22
N THR A 88 18.86 6.23 17.04
CA THR A 88 19.57 7.49 17.27
C THR A 88 20.12 8.08 15.96
N VAL A 89 20.65 7.22 15.08
CA VAL A 89 21.21 7.61 13.79
C VAL A 89 20.14 7.98 12.77
N GLU A 90 18.99 7.24 12.75
CA GLU A 90 17.92 7.39 11.77
C GLU A 90 16.79 8.29 12.26
N GLN A 91 16.83 8.71 13.51
CA GLN A 91 15.78 9.49 14.16
C GLN A 91 14.41 8.78 14.12
N TYR A 92 13.30 9.53 14.11
CA TYR A 92 11.96 8.97 14.13
C TYR A 92 11.49 8.56 12.74
N SER A 93 10.79 7.45 12.68
CA SER A 93 10.18 6.94 11.44
C SER A 93 8.74 6.49 11.69
N LEU A 94 7.95 6.44 10.62
CA LEU A 94 6.58 5.95 10.65
C LEU A 94 6.19 5.35 9.30
N ALA A 95 5.81 4.08 9.32
CA ALA A 95 4.96 3.50 8.31
C ALA A 95 3.50 3.72 8.74
N SER A 96 2.69 4.31 7.91
CA SER A 96 1.33 4.75 8.26
C SER A 96 0.33 4.47 7.16
N SER A 97 -0.91 4.22 7.54
CA SER A 97 -2.02 4.00 6.63
C SER A 97 -3.29 4.66 7.17
N ILE A 98 -4.08 5.23 6.27
CA ILE A 98 -5.43 5.70 6.53
C ILE A 98 -6.37 5.08 5.51
N LYS A 99 -7.59 4.76 5.95
CA LYS A 99 -8.67 4.33 5.08
C LYS A 99 -9.86 5.26 5.28
N MET A 100 -10.35 5.82 4.19
CA MET A 100 -11.53 6.68 4.19
C MET A 100 -12.38 6.34 2.97
N ASN A 101 -13.62 5.95 3.21
CA ASN A 101 -14.47 5.30 2.22
C ASN A 101 -13.73 4.09 1.63
N ASP A 102 -13.75 3.92 0.32
CA ASP A 102 -13.07 2.80 -0.36
C ASP A 102 -11.61 3.09 -0.74
N ARG A 103 -11.06 4.24 -0.29
CA ARG A 103 -9.69 4.63 -0.59
C ARG A 103 -8.77 4.43 0.60
N ARG A 104 -7.64 3.79 0.34
CA ARG A 104 -6.53 3.65 1.28
C ARG A 104 -5.32 4.42 0.78
N ILE A 105 -4.70 5.18 1.68
CA ILE A 105 -3.41 5.83 1.45
C ILE A 105 -2.42 5.26 2.45
N THR A 106 -1.29 4.81 1.95
CA THR A 106 -0.17 4.32 2.77
C THR A 106 1.04 5.20 2.52
N ALA A 107 1.71 5.61 3.58
CA ALA A 107 2.91 6.42 3.50
C ALA A 107 3.97 5.92 4.48
N VAL A 108 5.24 6.03 4.08
CA VAL A 108 6.39 5.71 4.93
C VAL A 108 7.34 6.90 4.92
N GLY A 109 7.73 7.35 6.09
CA GLY A 109 8.70 8.42 6.28
C GLY A 109 9.73 8.04 7.34
N SER A 110 10.97 8.50 7.16
CA SER A 110 12.08 8.34 8.09
C SER A 110 12.85 9.65 8.23
N GLY A 111 13.70 9.76 9.25
CA GLY A 111 14.52 10.95 9.48
C GLY A 111 13.77 12.13 10.10
N PHE A 112 12.64 11.92 10.72
CA PHE A 112 11.93 13.00 11.44
C PHE A 112 12.69 13.37 12.71
N LYS A 113 13.03 14.65 12.87
CA LYS A 113 13.83 15.13 14.02
C LYS A 113 13.12 14.98 15.37
N THR A 114 11.78 14.98 15.38
CA THR A 114 10.98 14.90 16.61
C THR A 114 9.74 14.03 16.45
N LYS A 115 9.19 13.52 17.55
CA LYS A 115 7.88 12.82 17.57
C LYS A 115 6.77 13.70 16.97
N ASN A 116 6.81 15.01 17.23
CA ASN A 116 5.80 15.96 16.72
C ASN A 116 5.92 16.15 15.21
N SER A 117 7.14 16.33 14.67
CA SER A 117 7.34 16.42 13.21
C SER A 117 6.93 15.14 12.52
N ARG A 118 7.27 13.96 13.06
CA ARG A 118 6.79 12.68 12.56
C ARG A 118 5.25 12.63 12.46
N SER A 119 4.56 13.00 13.54
CA SER A 119 3.09 13.03 13.60
C SER A 119 2.49 14.00 12.59
N ARG A 120 3.00 15.22 12.53
CA ARG A 120 2.49 16.29 11.66
C ARG A 120 2.70 15.98 10.18
N GLU A 121 3.94 15.64 9.81
CA GLU A 121 4.28 15.41 8.39
C GLU A 121 3.65 14.13 7.84
N SER A 122 3.57 13.06 8.65
CA SER A 122 2.86 11.84 8.24
C SER A 122 1.36 12.09 8.03
N ALA A 123 0.71 12.84 8.92
CA ALA A 123 -0.69 13.23 8.72
C ALA A 123 -0.87 14.11 7.47
N ARG A 124 0.07 15.04 7.23
CA ARG A 124 0.02 15.96 6.08
C ARG A 124 0.09 15.22 4.76
N ILE A 125 1.03 14.29 4.59
CA ILE A 125 1.18 13.54 3.34
C ILE A 125 -0.01 12.60 3.08
N LEU A 126 -0.54 11.94 4.12
CA LEU A 126 -1.71 11.08 4.00
C LEU A 126 -2.96 11.88 3.59
N ASN A 127 -3.22 12.99 4.26
CA ASN A 127 -4.34 13.88 3.92
C ASN A 127 -4.18 14.50 2.52
N TRP A 128 -2.95 14.82 2.11
CA TRP A 128 -2.67 15.28 0.74
C TRP A 128 -3.05 14.22 -0.28
N GLY A 129 -2.67 12.96 -0.05
CA GLY A 129 -3.04 11.83 -0.91
C GLY A 129 -4.55 11.64 -1.03
N LEU A 130 -5.31 11.77 0.07
CA LEU A 130 -6.77 11.68 0.04
C LEU A 130 -7.43 12.87 -0.68
N LYS A 131 -6.97 14.10 -0.40
CA LYS A 131 -7.63 15.33 -0.86
C LYS A 131 -7.29 15.70 -2.30
N LYS A 132 -6.08 15.38 -2.78
CA LYS A 132 -5.57 15.87 -4.06
C LYS A 132 -5.65 14.86 -5.21
N PHE A 133 -5.98 13.62 -4.91
CA PHE A 133 -6.06 12.55 -5.89
C PHE A 133 -7.40 11.82 -5.81
N ASP A 134 -7.85 11.31 -6.95
CA ASP A 134 -8.95 10.34 -7.05
C ASP A 134 -8.40 9.02 -7.60
N THR A 135 -9.06 7.94 -7.23
CA THR A 135 -8.85 6.63 -7.85
C THR A 135 -10.07 6.34 -8.72
N ILE A 136 -9.83 6.15 -10.00
CA ILE A 136 -10.86 5.79 -10.97
C ILE A 136 -10.64 4.37 -11.44
N GLN A 137 -11.73 3.63 -11.61
CA GLN A 137 -11.71 2.33 -12.27
C GLN A 137 -11.70 2.57 -13.78
N VAL A 138 -10.68 2.07 -14.46
CA VAL A 138 -10.52 2.23 -15.92
C VAL A 138 -10.92 0.99 -16.69
N ILE A 139 -10.78 -0.18 -16.07
CA ILE A 139 -11.24 -1.46 -16.60
C ILE A 139 -11.93 -2.20 -15.45
N LYS A 140 -13.08 -2.78 -15.72
CA LYS A 140 -13.81 -3.60 -14.78
C LYS A 140 -13.63 -5.07 -15.14
N GLU A 141 -13.40 -5.89 -14.13
CA GLU A 141 -13.28 -7.34 -14.25
C GLU A 141 -14.43 -7.94 -15.05
N ASN A 142 -14.10 -8.84 -15.99
CA ASN A 142 -15.01 -9.58 -16.84
C ASN A 142 -15.98 -8.72 -17.69
N GLU A 143 -15.77 -7.41 -17.77
CA GLU A 143 -16.54 -6.52 -18.62
C GLU A 143 -15.81 -6.29 -19.95
N ILE A 144 -16.54 -6.41 -21.07
CA ILE A 144 -15.98 -6.12 -22.38
C ILE A 144 -15.84 -4.62 -22.54
N PHE A 145 -14.59 -4.14 -22.59
CA PHE A 145 -14.28 -2.71 -22.72
C PHE A 145 -13.96 -2.29 -24.15
N THR A 146 -13.69 -3.25 -25.06
CA THR A 146 -13.48 -3.01 -26.50
C THR A 146 -13.58 -4.30 -27.28
N SER A 147 -13.44 -4.19 -28.62
CA SER A 147 -13.42 -5.37 -29.50
C SER A 147 -12.36 -5.23 -30.60
N LEU A 148 -11.77 -6.36 -30.99
CA LEU A 148 -10.81 -6.47 -32.08
C LEU A 148 -11.39 -7.22 -33.27
N ASN A 149 -10.88 -6.93 -34.48
CA ASN A 149 -11.28 -7.64 -35.69
C ASN A 149 -10.68 -9.04 -35.75
N VAL A 150 -11.48 -10.00 -36.21
CA VAL A 150 -11.08 -11.41 -36.36
C VAL A 150 -11.05 -11.77 -37.85
N TRP A 151 -10.00 -12.45 -38.26
CA TRP A 151 -9.84 -13.00 -39.61
C TRP A 151 -10.39 -14.43 -39.69
N ILE A 152 -11.08 -14.74 -40.81
CA ILE A 152 -11.56 -16.07 -41.15
C ILE A 152 -12.55 -16.65 -40.12
N GLY A 153 -13.16 -15.82 -39.27
CA GLY A 153 -14.15 -16.26 -38.30
C GLY A 153 -15.58 -16.04 -38.74
N LYS A 154 -16.52 -16.86 -38.22
CA LYS A 154 -17.97 -16.58 -38.35
C LYS A 154 -18.37 -15.22 -37.80
N LYS A 155 -17.74 -14.81 -36.67
CA LYS A 155 -17.87 -13.50 -36.10
C LYS A 155 -16.69 -12.63 -36.53
N LYS A 156 -16.96 -11.44 -36.99
CA LYS A 156 -15.93 -10.49 -37.47
C LYS A 156 -15.18 -9.78 -36.33
N LYS A 157 -15.72 -9.87 -35.09
CA LYS A 157 -15.13 -9.21 -33.91
C LYS A 157 -15.13 -10.13 -32.71
N VAL A 158 -14.12 -9.97 -31.84
CA VAL A 158 -14.03 -10.59 -30.53
C VAL A 158 -13.95 -9.51 -29.46
N GLY A 159 -14.72 -9.68 -28.37
CA GLY A 159 -14.67 -8.78 -27.20
C GLY A 159 -13.39 -8.99 -26.39
N ILE A 160 -12.85 -7.92 -25.89
CA ILE A 160 -11.71 -7.93 -24.99
C ILE A 160 -12.18 -7.57 -23.59
N SER A 161 -11.92 -8.45 -22.64
CA SER A 161 -12.17 -8.25 -21.21
C SER A 161 -10.87 -8.51 -20.43
N SER A 162 -10.90 -8.18 -19.16
CA SER A 162 -9.80 -8.48 -18.23
C SER A 162 -10.31 -9.35 -17.08
N GLU A 163 -9.49 -10.27 -16.61
CA GLU A 163 -9.76 -11.09 -15.42
C GLU A 163 -9.65 -10.27 -14.12
N GLU A 164 -9.06 -9.07 -14.19
CA GLU A 164 -8.90 -8.18 -13.03
C GLU A 164 -9.40 -6.77 -13.34
N SER A 165 -9.88 -6.10 -12.29
CA SER A 165 -10.20 -4.66 -12.37
C SER A 165 -8.94 -3.82 -12.28
N TYR A 166 -8.80 -2.82 -13.16
CA TYR A 166 -7.69 -1.88 -13.15
C TYR A 166 -8.12 -0.50 -12.68
N TYR A 167 -7.31 0.05 -11.79
CA TYR A 167 -7.55 1.35 -11.18
C TYR A 167 -6.39 2.30 -11.45
N LEU A 168 -6.70 3.56 -11.69
CA LEU A 168 -5.71 4.61 -11.91
C LEU A 168 -5.91 5.72 -10.88
N THR A 169 -4.82 6.13 -10.24
CA THR A 169 -4.83 7.28 -9.33
C THR A 169 -4.39 8.53 -10.10
N ILE A 170 -5.26 9.53 -10.14
CA ILE A 170 -5.05 10.77 -10.89
C ILE A 170 -5.21 12.00 -9.98
N PRO A 171 -4.47 13.11 -10.24
CA PRO A 171 -4.72 14.37 -9.55
C PRO A 171 -6.11 14.93 -9.87
N LYS A 172 -6.88 15.32 -8.85
CA LYS A 172 -8.25 15.88 -9.01
C LYS A 172 -8.32 17.07 -9.96
N ARG A 173 -7.28 17.92 -9.97
CA ARG A 173 -7.21 19.11 -10.83
C ARG A 173 -6.86 18.83 -12.31
N LYS A 174 -6.45 17.61 -12.63
CA LYS A 174 -6.05 17.22 -13.98
C LYS A 174 -6.98 16.14 -14.50
N LYS A 175 -8.22 16.50 -14.82
CA LYS A 175 -9.11 15.64 -15.63
C LYS A 175 -8.56 15.61 -17.06
N LYS A 176 -7.45 14.91 -17.27
CA LYS A 176 -6.95 14.61 -18.61
C LYS A 176 -7.78 13.49 -19.21
N ILE A 177 -7.97 13.53 -20.52
CA ILE A 177 -8.49 12.40 -21.26
C ILE A 177 -7.48 11.26 -21.10
N ILE A 178 -7.91 10.16 -20.47
CA ILE A 178 -7.11 8.94 -20.34
C ILE A 178 -7.34 8.17 -21.64
N LYS A 179 -6.25 7.87 -22.35
CA LYS A 179 -6.29 6.97 -23.51
C LYS A 179 -5.76 5.62 -23.07
N ALA A 180 -6.56 4.57 -23.24
CA ALA A 180 -6.10 3.19 -23.19
C ALA A 180 -5.64 2.79 -24.60
N VAL A 181 -4.47 2.20 -24.70
CA VAL A 181 -3.93 1.66 -25.95
C VAL A 181 -3.82 0.14 -25.75
N ILE A 182 -4.32 -0.60 -26.75
CA ILE A 182 -4.20 -2.05 -26.78
C ILE A 182 -3.17 -2.40 -27.83
N GLU A 183 -2.10 -3.04 -27.38
CA GLU A 183 -1.10 -3.62 -28.26
C GLU A 183 -1.34 -5.14 -28.35
N TYR A 184 -1.45 -5.66 -29.55
CA TYR A 184 -1.66 -7.09 -29.78
C TYR A 184 -0.96 -7.55 -31.06
N SER A 185 -0.60 -8.82 -31.10
CA SER A 185 -0.09 -9.46 -32.33
C SER A 185 -1.26 -9.83 -33.23
N GLY A 186 -1.35 -9.17 -34.38
CA GLY A 186 -2.41 -9.42 -35.37
C GLY A 186 -1.87 -10.02 -36.66
N PRO A 187 -2.76 -10.55 -37.53
CA PRO A 187 -4.20 -10.64 -37.34
C PRO A 187 -4.64 -11.73 -36.35
N ILE A 188 -5.76 -11.49 -35.64
CA ILE A 188 -6.38 -12.53 -34.81
C ILE A 188 -7.13 -13.48 -35.74
N VAL A 189 -6.69 -14.74 -35.79
CA VAL A 189 -7.25 -15.77 -36.68
C VAL A 189 -8.13 -16.72 -35.86
N ALA A 190 -9.31 -17.07 -36.41
CA ALA A 190 -10.15 -18.11 -35.82
C ALA A 190 -9.55 -19.50 -36.04
N PRO A 191 -9.80 -20.52 -35.13
CA PRO A 191 -10.57 -20.37 -33.90
C PRO A 191 -9.78 -19.70 -32.76
N ILE A 192 -10.46 -18.86 -32.01
CA ILE A 192 -9.89 -18.23 -30.81
C ILE A 192 -10.11 -19.22 -29.64
N LYS A 193 -9.03 -19.58 -28.97
CA LYS A 193 -9.05 -20.46 -27.78
C LYS A 193 -9.22 -19.65 -26.51
#